data_36c82b7dc031e82d1a6495c15ad356fc
#
_entry.id   36c82b7dc031e82d1a6495c15ad356fc
#
_cell.length_a   1.000
_cell.length_b   1.000
_cell.length_c   1.000
_cell.angle_alpha   90.00
_cell.angle_beta   90.00
_cell.angle_gamma   90.00
#
_symmetry.space_group_name_H-M   'P 1'
#
loop_
_entity.id
_entity.type
_entity.pdbx_description
1 polymer ?
#
loop_
_entity_poly.entity_id
_entity_poly.type
_entity_poly.pdbx_seq_one_letter_code
_entity_poly.pdbx_strand_id
1 'polypeptide(L)'
;MNIGELAKQSGLAASRIRFYEAQGLINQVERMPNGYRRYAPEALQILQLIQSAQQAGFSLQELKALMPAPGEHKREELIAALERKVAQIEAMQAQLAHNKAQLLSVIDAVRAQPEGVPCSAGQKQVLASIKIQA
;
A
#
# COMPACT_ATOMS: atom_id res chain seq x y z
N MET A 1 -24.72 13.87 2.76
CA MET A 1 -24.42 13.65 1.32
C MET A 1 -25.08 12.37 0.84
N ASN A 2 -25.57 12.38 -0.39
CA ASN A 2 -25.96 11.14 -1.05
C ASN A 2 -24.72 10.46 -1.66
N ILE A 3 -24.91 9.23 -2.16
CA ILE A 3 -23.79 8.47 -2.71
C ILE A 3 -23.15 9.12 -3.94
N GLY A 4 -23.96 9.80 -4.77
CA GLY A 4 -23.47 10.51 -5.94
C GLY A 4 -22.52 11.67 -5.59
N GLU A 5 -22.90 12.45 -4.58
CA GLU A 5 -22.08 13.54 -4.07
C GLU A 5 -20.77 13.01 -3.46
N LEU A 6 -20.87 11.95 -2.68
CA LEU A 6 -19.71 11.32 -2.05
C LEU A 6 -18.75 10.73 -3.11
N ALA A 7 -19.30 10.07 -4.14
CA ALA A 7 -18.52 9.56 -5.25
C ALA A 7 -17.77 10.68 -5.99
N LYS A 8 -18.45 11.79 -6.24
CA LYS A 8 -17.86 12.94 -6.92
C LYS A 8 -16.74 13.56 -6.11
N GLN A 9 -16.93 13.74 -4.81
CA GLN A 9 -15.94 14.36 -3.94
C GLN A 9 -14.75 13.45 -3.65
N SER A 10 -14.98 12.14 -3.55
CA SER A 10 -13.92 11.17 -3.27
C SER A 10 -13.15 10.74 -4.50
N GLY A 11 -13.72 10.92 -5.69
CA GLY A 11 -13.16 10.39 -6.93
C GLY A 11 -13.36 8.89 -7.11
N LEU A 12 -14.15 8.25 -6.27
CA LEU A 12 -14.44 6.82 -6.32
C LEU A 12 -15.77 6.56 -7.00
N ALA A 13 -15.89 5.40 -7.65
CA ALA A 13 -17.17 4.94 -8.18
C ALA A 13 -18.13 4.61 -7.02
N ALA A 14 -19.42 4.84 -7.24
CA ALA A 14 -20.44 4.55 -6.24
C ALA A 14 -20.43 3.07 -5.81
N SER A 15 -20.16 2.16 -6.76
CA SER A 15 -20.04 0.73 -6.48
C SER A 15 -18.92 0.43 -5.49
N ARG A 16 -17.81 1.14 -5.58
CA ARG A 16 -16.69 0.97 -4.66
C ARG A 16 -17.01 1.47 -3.25
N ILE A 17 -17.72 2.57 -3.16
CA ILE A 17 -18.20 3.10 -1.88
C ILE A 17 -19.14 2.10 -1.21
N ARG A 18 -20.08 1.53 -1.96
CA ARG A 18 -20.98 0.49 -1.45
C ARG A 18 -20.22 -0.76 -1.01
N PHE A 19 -19.17 -1.11 -1.74
CA PHE A 19 -18.29 -2.23 -1.37
C PHE A 19 -17.64 -1.98 -0.02
N TYR A 20 -17.06 -0.82 0.20
CA TYR A 20 -16.46 -0.47 1.49
C TYR A 20 -17.48 -0.44 2.62
N GLU A 21 -18.67 0.05 2.35
CA GLU A 21 -19.77 0.04 3.32
C GLU A 21 -20.15 -1.40 3.69
N ALA A 22 -20.29 -2.27 2.69
CA ALA A 22 -20.62 -3.68 2.91
C ALA A 22 -19.51 -4.42 3.70
N GLN A 23 -18.26 -3.98 3.54
CA GLN A 23 -17.14 -4.54 4.30
C GLN A 23 -17.03 -3.98 5.73
N GLY A 24 -17.90 -3.05 6.11
CA GLY A 24 -17.88 -2.45 7.43
C GLY A 24 -16.85 -1.36 7.63
N LEU A 25 -16.22 -0.89 6.55
CA LEU A 25 -15.22 0.17 6.62
C LEU A 25 -15.84 1.56 6.73
N ILE A 26 -17.07 1.72 6.29
CA ILE A 26 -17.82 2.97 6.37
C ILE A 26 -19.08 2.73 7.21
N ASN A 27 -19.13 3.36 8.36
CA ASN A 27 -20.26 3.25 9.29
C ASN A 27 -21.05 4.55 9.38
N GLN A 28 -20.58 5.61 8.74
CA GLN A 28 -21.21 6.95 8.76
C GLN A 28 -22.26 7.04 7.66
N VAL A 29 -23.21 6.10 7.68
CA VAL A 29 -24.30 6.04 6.70
C VAL A 29 -25.62 5.87 7.43
N GLU A 30 -26.62 6.63 6.98
CA GLU A 30 -27.98 6.58 7.48
C GLU A 30 -28.90 6.24 6.31
N ARG A 31 -29.82 5.28 6.52
CA ARG A 31 -30.85 4.96 5.54
C ARG A 31 -32.07 5.82 5.78
N MET A 32 -32.46 6.56 4.76
CA MET A 32 -33.68 7.35 4.78
C MET A 32 -34.91 6.43 4.65
N PRO A 33 -36.10 6.88 5.08
CA PRO A 33 -37.34 6.08 4.96
C PRO A 33 -37.67 5.63 3.54
N ASN A 34 -37.21 6.39 2.52
CA ASN A 34 -37.39 6.04 1.10
C ASN A 34 -36.37 5.05 0.56
N GLY A 35 -35.50 4.51 1.42
CA GLY A 35 -34.47 3.55 1.03
C GLY A 35 -33.14 4.14 0.55
N TYR A 36 -33.09 5.47 0.35
CA TYR A 36 -31.84 6.12 -0.04
C TYR A 36 -30.86 6.21 1.12
N ARG A 37 -29.56 6.13 0.79
CA ARG A 37 -28.48 6.26 1.75
C ARG A 37 -28.06 7.71 1.88
N ARG A 38 -27.82 8.12 3.10
CA ARG A 38 -27.27 9.43 3.42
C ARG A 38 -25.98 9.25 4.17
N TYR A 39 -24.90 9.81 3.64
CA TYR A 39 -23.58 9.70 4.25
C TYR A 39 -23.24 10.96 5.02
N ALA A 40 -22.66 10.79 6.21
CA ALA A 40 -22.14 11.90 6.98
C ALA A 40 -20.90 12.49 6.30
N PRO A 41 -20.58 13.79 6.52
CA PRO A 41 -19.37 14.39 5.95
C PRO A 41 -18.08 13.64 6.32
N GLU A 42 -18.05 13.02 7.49
CA GLU A 42 -16.92 12.22 7.97
C GLU A 42 -16.61 11.02 7.06
N ALA A 43 -17.60 10.53 6.32
CA ALA A 43 -17.41 9.43 5.39
C ALA A 43 -16.38 9.76 4.31
N LEU A 44 -16.32 11.01 3.85
CA LEU A 44 -15.34 11.44 2.88
C LEU A 44 -13.91 11.31 3.43
N GLN A 45 -13.69 11.72 4.67
CA GLN A 45 -12.39 11.61 5.33
C GLN A 45 -11.97 10.17 5.50
N ILE A 46 -12.90 9.29 5.85
CA ILE A 46 -12.62 7.86 6.00
C ILE A 46 -12.27 7.23 4.65
N LEU A 47 -12.98 7.59 3.58
CA LEU A 47 -12.66 7.10 2.24
C LEU A 47 -11.25 7.53 1.80
N GLN A 48 -10.89 8.78 2.07
CA GLN A 48 -9.56 9.29 1.78
C GLN A 48 -8.48 8.54 2.56
N LEU A 49 -8.74 8.25 3.83
CA LEU A 49 -7.84 7.46 4.67
C LEU A 49 -7.68 6.05 4.13
N ILE A 50 -8.78 5.39 3.75
CA ILE A 50 -8.76 4.04 3.18
C ILE A 50 -7.93 4.01 1.89
N GLN A 51 -8.14 4.96 1.00
CA GLN A 51 -7.39 5.06 -0.25
C GLN A 51 -5.90 5.23 0.01
N SER A 52 -5.53 6.16 0.88
CA SER A 52 -4.14 6.42 1.23
C SER A 52 -3.48 5.20 1.86
N ALA A 53 -4.18 4.52 2.76
CA ALA A 53 -3.67 3.33 3.43
C ALA A 53 -3.45 2.18 2.45
N GLN A 54 -4.38 1.94 1.53
CA GLN A 54 -4.23 0.90 0.51
C GLN A 54 -3.06 1.19 -0.42
N GLN A 55 -2.87 2.44 -0.81
CA GLN A 55 -1.73 2.86 -1.61
C GLN A 55 -0.42 2.65 -0.86
N ALA A 56 -0.43 2.82 0.45
CA ALA A 56 0.74 2.59 1.30
C ALA A 56 1.00 1.10 1.59
N GLY A 57 0.12 0.21 1.15
CA GLY A 57 0.32 -1.24 1.27
C GLY A 57 -0.54 -1.95 2.30
N PHE A 58 -1.55 -1.29 2.89
CA PHE A 58 -2.50 -1.97 3.75
C PHE A 58 -3.48 -2.79 2.94
N SER A 59 -3.74 -4.01 3.38
CA SER A 59 -4.84 -4.81 2.84
C SER A 59 -6.18 -4.38 3.45
N LEU A 60 -7.28 -4.75 2.79
CA LEU A 60 -8.62 -4.48 3.34
C LEU A 60 -8.83 -5.17 4.68
N GLN A 61 -8.29 -6.38 4.85
CA GLN A 61 -8.40 -7.12 6.11
C GLN A 61 -7.66 -6.41 7.24
N GLU A 62 -6.48 -5.89 6.96
CA GLU A 62 -5.73 -5.09 7.94
C GLU A 62 -6.51 -3.84 8.34
N LEU A 63 -7.11 -3.16 7.36
CA LEU A 63 -7.91 -1.96 7.62
C LEU A 63 -9.16 -2.28 8.43
N LYS A 64 -9.84 -3.39 8.13
CA LYS A 64 -11.02 -3.83 8.90
C LYS A 64 -10.70 -4.06 10.37
N ALA A 65 -9.56 -4.67 10.64
CA ALA A 65 -9.12 -4.94 12.00
C ALA A 65 -8.82 -3.66 12.78
N LEU A 66 -8.44 -2.60 12.08
CA LEU A 66 -8.08 -1.31 12.69
C LEU A 66 -9.26 -0.35 12.83
N MET A 67 -10.34 -0.56 12.05
CA MET A 67 -11.49 0.32 12.11
C MET A 67 -12.25 0.12 13.42
N PRO A 68 -12.54 1.21 14.16
CA PRO A 68 -13.30 1.09 15.40
C PRO A 68 -14.76 0.73 15.11
N ALA A 69 -15.33 -0.09 15.98
CA ALA A 69 -16.78 -0.26 16.02
C ALA A 69 -17.43 1.07 16.43
N PRO A 70 -18.73 1.29 16.10
CA PRO A 70 -19.41 2.52 16.52
C PRO A 70 -19.25 2.74 18.02
N GLY A 71 -18.72 3.90 18.39
CA GLY A 71 -18.50 4.27 19.79
C GLY A 71 -17.16 3.84 20.39
N GLU A 72 -16.35 3.08 19.68
CA GLU A 72 -15.00 2.72 20.12
C GLU A 72 -13.95 3.70 19.59
N HIS A 73 -12.97 4.00 20.41
CA HIS A 73 -11.85 4.85 20.06
C HIS A 73 -10.57 4.02 20.01
N LYS A 74 -10.13 3.63 18.79
CA LYS A 74 -8.92 2.85 18.57
C LYS A 74 -7.79 3.68 17.96
N ARG A 75 -7.75 4.96 18.32
CA ARG A 75 -6.77 5.89 17.76
C ARG A 75 -5.33 5.44 17.97
N GLU A 76 -5.01 5.00 19.18
CA GLU A 76 -3.65 4.56 19.52
C GLU A 76 -3.25 3.29 18.73
N GLU A 77 -4.16 2.35 18.59
CA GLU A 77 -3.94 1.14 17.80
C GLU A 77 -3.73 1.47 16.33
N LEU A 78 -4.50 2.42 15.80
CA LEU A 78 -4.37 2.88 14.41
C LEU A 78 -3.00 3.53 14.19
N ILE A 79 -2.59 4.42 15.08
CA ILE A 79 -1.28 5.08 14.99
C ILE A 79 -0.16 4.05 15.04
N ALA A 80 -0.22 3.09 15.96
CA ALA A 80 0.78 2.04 16.08
C ALA A 80 0.87 1.19 14.81
N ALA A 81 -0.26 0.87 14.19
CA ALA A 81 -0.29 0.11 12.94
C ALA A 81 0.30 0.90 11.78
N LEU A 82 0.01 2.19 11.69
CA LEU A 82 0.57 3.08 10.68
C LEU A 82 2.09 3.21 10.83
N GLU A 83 2.57 3.34 12.07
CA GLU A 83 4.00 3.40 12.36
C GLU A 83 4.71 2.10 11.98
N ARG A 84 4.10 0.95 12.25
CA ARG A 84 4.64 -0.36 11.83
C ARG A 84 4.75 -0.45 10.31
N LYS A 85 3.75 0.07 9.59
CA LYS A 85 3.77 0.07 8.14
C LYS A 85 4.88 0.98 7.60
N VAL A 86 5.10 2.13 8.22
CA VAL A 86 6.22 3.02 7.88
C VAL A 86 7.54 2.29 8.04
N ALA A 87 7.73 1.58 9.16
CA ALA A 87 8.95 0.80 9.40
C ALA A 87 9.15 -0.30 8.34
N GLN A 88 8.09 -0.98 7.93
CA GLN A 88 8.13 -1.98 6.85
C GLN A 88 8.56 -1.35 5.52
N ILE A 89 8.01 -0.17 5.19
CA ILE A 89 8.37 0.55 3.96
C ILE A 89 9.85 0.96 4.00
N GLU A 90 10.31 1.47 5.12
CA GLU A 90 11.73 1.84 5.27
C GLU A 90 12.65 0.63 5.08
N ALA A 91 12.28 -0.53 5.61
CA ALA A 91 13.02 -1.77 5.41
C ALA A 91 13.04 -2.17 3.93
N MET A 92 11.91 -2.03 3.23
CA MET A 92 11.81 -2.30 1.79
C MET A 92 12.66 -1.32 0.98
N GLN A 93 12.67 -0.04 1.35
CA GLN A 93 13.54 0.96 0.71
C GLN A 93 15.01 0.61 0.86
N ALA A 94 15.43 0.18 2.05
CA ALA A 94 16.81 -0.25 2.30
C ALA A 94 17.16 -1.48 1.46
N GLN A 95 16.26 -2.45 1.37
CA GLN A 95 16.47 -3.65 0.56
C GLN A 95 16.60 -3.32 -0.93
N LEU A 96 15.73 -2.44 -1.43
CA LEU A 96 15.78 -1.99 -2.82
C LEU A 96 17.08 -1.24 -3.13
N ALA A 97 17.53 -0.38 -2.22
CA ALA A 97 18.78 0.33 -2.36
C ALA A 97 19.98 -0.65 -2.44
N HIS A 98 19.96 -1.68 -1.59
CA HIS A 98 20.95 -2.73 -1.60
C HIS A 98 20.95 -3.51 -2.93
N ASN A 99 19.78 -3.92 -3.38
CA ASN A 99 19.60 -4.65 -4.64
C ASN A 99 20.10 -3.82 -5.83
N LYS A 100 19.77 -2.54 -5.84
CA LYS A 100 20.24 -1.61 -6.87
C LYS A 100 21.77 -1.52 -6.89
N ALA A 101 22.38 -1.39 -5.73
CA ALA A 101 23.85 -1.33 -5.61
C ALA A 101 24.51 -2.61 -6.14
N GLN A 102 23.92 -3.77 -5.84
CA GLN A 102 24.41 -5.05 -6.35
C GLN A 102 24.35 -5.13 -7.87
N LEU A 103 23.22 -4.70 -8.45
CA LEU A 103 23.07 -4.71 -9.91
C LEU A 103 24.05 -3.76 -10.59
N LEU A 104 24.30 -2.59 -10.01
CA LEU A 104 25.29 -1.65 -10.53
C LEU A 104 26.69 -2.25 -10.49
N SER A 105 27.04 -2.99 -9.43
CA SER A 105 28.31 -3.71 -9.34
C SER A 105 28.44 -4.78 -10.43
N VAL A 106 27.35 -5.51 -10.71
CA VAL A 106 27.33 -6.51 -11.79
C VAL A 106 27.55 -5.85 -13.15
N ILE A 107 26.89 -4.72 -13.40
CA ILE A 107 27.06 -3.95 -14.64
C ILE A 107 28.51 -3.53 -14.81
N ASP A 108 29.13 -3.01 -13.75
CA ASP A 108 30.54 -2.59 -13.79
C ASP A 108 31.46 -3.76 -14.06
N ALA A 109 31.23 -4.93 -13.45
CA ALA A 109 31.99 -6.13 -13.69
C ALA A 109 31.90 -6.60 -15.15
N VAL A 110 30.68 -6.57 -15.72
CA VAL A 110 30.47 -6.94 -17.14
C VAL A 110 31.17 -5.94 -18.07
N ARG A 111 31.07 -4.65 -17.80
CA ARG A 111 31.72 -3.61 -18.61
C ARG A 111 33.24 -3.62 -18.54
N ALA A 112 33.78 -4.07 -17.41
CA ALA A 112 35.22 -4.15 -17.21
C ALA A 112 35.87 -5.33 -17.95
N GLN A 113 35.08 -6.24 -18.54
CA GLN A 113 35.60 -7.37 -19.28
C GLN A 113 36.12 -6.93 -20.65
N PRO A 114 37.39 -7.27 -21.00
CA PRO A 114 37.89 -7.01 -22.36
C PRO A 114 37.10 -7.82 -23.38
N GLU A 115 36.90 -7.25 -24.57
CA GLU A 115 36.34 -7.98 -25.71
C GLU A 115 37.21 -9.20 -26.03
N GLY A 116 36.57 -10.33 -26.32
CA GLY A 116 37.26 -11.57 -26.66
C GLY A 116 37.54 -12.49 -25.48
N VAL A 117 37.17 -12.13 -24.26
CA VAL A 117 37.26 -13.04 -23.11
C VAL A 117 36.17 -14.10 -23.24
N PRO A 118 36.49 -15.41 -23.03
CA PRO A 118 35.49 -16.48 -23.09
C PRO A 118 34.31 -16.24 -22.17
N CYS A 119 33.09 -16.46 -22.67
CA CYS A 119 31.85 -16.26 -21.89
C CYS A 119 31.87 -17.01 -20.56
N SER A 120 32.50 -18.18 -20.48
CA SER A 120 32.60 -18.98 -19.26
C SER A 120 33.35 -18.24 -18.13
N ALA A 121 34.44 -17.55 -18.47
CA ALA A 121 35.17 -16.74 -17.49
C ALA A 121 34.34 -15.52 -17.05
N GLY A 122 33.65 -14.90 -17.99
CA GLY A 122 32.75 -13.78 -17.70
C GLY A 122 31.59 -14.15 -16.79
N GLN A 123 31.00 -15.31 -17.04
CA GLN A 123 29.88 -15.80 -16.20
C GLN A 123 30.33 -16.06 -14.77
N LYS A 124 31.50 -16.66 -14.57
CA LYS A 124 32.06 -16.89 -13.24
C LYS A 124 32.31 -15.60 -12.49
N GLN A 125 32.79 -14.58 -13.15
CA GLN A 125 33.06 -13.29 -12.55
C GLN A 125 31.74 -12.56 -12.16
N VAL A 126 30.74 -12.61 -13.02
CA VAL A 126 29.43 -12.04 -12.76
C VAL A 126 28.77 -12.75 -11.59
N LEU A 127 28.80 -14.09 -11.57
CA LEU A 127 28.22 -14.88 -10.47
C LEU A 127 28.95 -14.63 -9.14
N ALA A 128 30.24 -14.42 -9.16
CA ALA A 128 30.99 -14.08 -7.96
C ALA A 128 30.66 -12.70 -7.42
N SER A 129 30.22 -11.77 -8.30
CA SER A 129 29.79 -10.42 -7.92
C SER A 129 28.40 -10.40 -7.36
N ILE A 130 27.56 -11.38 -7.68
CA ILE A 130 26.20 -11.50 -7.17
C ILE A 130 26.27 -12.30 -5.88
N LYS A 131 26.28 -11.61 -4.75
CA LYS A 131 26.08 -12.28 -3.46
C LYS A 131 24.59 -12.43 -3.24
N ILE A 132 24.10 -13.63 -3.52
CA ILE A 132 22.72 -13.96 -3.19
C ILE A 132 22.72 -14.24 -1.70
N GLN A 133 22.14 -13.33 -0.94
CA GLN A 133 21.86 -13.59 0.45
C GLN A 133 20.56 -14.39 0.51
N ALA A 134 20.68 -15.59 0.97
CA ALA A 134 19.52 -16.43 1.25
C ALA A 134 18.73 -15.87 2.46
#